data_e000d4b8954c144c4c288f1ddc32c222
#
_entry.id   e000d4b8954c144c4c288f1ddc32c222
#
_cell.length_a   1.000
_cell.length_b   1.000
_cell.length_c   1.000
_cell.angle_alpha   90.00
_cell.angle_beta   90.00
_cell.angle_gamma   90.00
#
_symmetry.space_group_name_H-M   'P 1'
#
loop_
_entity.id
_entity.type
_entity.pdbx_description
1 polymer ?
#
loop_
_entity_poly.entity_id
_entity_poly.type
_entity_poly.pdbx_seq_one_letter_code
_entity_poly.pdbx_strand_id
1 'polypeptide(L)'
;MNSISIVSGGFDPLHVGHIELFERAASLSDKLLVILNTDQFLINKKGKPFMPFEERKIIVSSLRVVYDVIGCVDEDQTVCETLRFISENYDGVKRFCNGGDRTSGENTPEHKVCLDLGIEPVYGLGDKIQSSSWLTK
;
A
#
# COMPACT_ATOMS: atom_id res chain seq x y z
N MET A 1 -18.80 7.86 -10.84
CA MET A 1 -18.87 6.85 -9.77
C MET A 1 -17.53 6.82 -9.03
N ASN A 2 -17.56 6.85 -7.71
CA ASN A 2 -16.32 6.84 -6.93
C ASN A 2 -15.76 5.43 -6.85
N SER A 3 -14.49 5.28 -7.21
CA SER A 3 -13.75 4.05 -7.00
C SER A 3 -12.37 4.39 -6.45
N ILE A 4 -11.83 3.50 -5.65
CA ILE A 4 -10.59 3.73 -4.92
C ILE A 4 -9.68 2.52 -5.06
N SER A 5 -8.45 2.76 -5.48
CA SER A 5 -7.38 1.76 -5.41
C SER A 5 -6.58 2.03 -4.14
N ILE A 6 -6.19 0.97 -3.45
CA ILE A 6 -5.43 1.04 -2.20
C ILE A 6 -4.14 0.26 -2.40
N VAL A 7 -3.02 0.86 -2.07
CA VAL A 7 -1.73 0.17 -2.00
C VAL A 7 -1.15 0.36 -0.61
N SER A 8 -0.29 -0.55 -0.17
CA SER A 8 0.32 -0.45 1.15
C SER A 8 1.80 -0.80 1.09
N GLY A 9 2.57 -0.23 1.97
CA GLY A 9 3.99 -0.53 2.07
C GLY A 9 4.74 0.47 2.91
N GLY A 10 6.04 0.21 3.05
CA GLY A 10 6.93 1.12 3.76
C GLY A 10 7.49 2.21 2.88
N PHE A 11 7.71 1.91 1.60
CA PHE A 11 8.30 2.84 0.62
C PHE A 11 9.55 3.51 1.19
N ASP A 12 10.49 2.69 1.59
CA ASP A 12 11.64 3.09 2.41
C ASP A 12 12.93 2.51 1.84
N PRO A 13 13.51 3.08 0.80
CA PRO A 13 13.04 4.26 0.06
C PRO A 13 12.03 3.92 -1.04
N LEU A 14 11.32 4.94 -1.50
CA LEU A 14 10.50 4.86 -2.70
C LEU A 14 11.42 4.69 -3.92
N HIS A 15 11.00 3.88 -4.89
CA HIS A 15 11.78 3.65 -6.10
C HIS A 15 10.85 3.45 -7.31
N VAL A 16 11.45 3.26 -8.49
CA VAL A 16 10.68 3.21 -9.75
C VAL A 16 9.65 2.07 -9.78
N GLY A 17 9.94 0.94 -9.11
CA GLY A 17 8.97 -0.14 -9.02
C GLY A 17 7.70 0.27 -8.28
N HIS A 18 7.83 1.09 -7.25
CA HIS A 18 6.68 1.63 -6.54
C HIS A 18 5.91 2.61 -7.41
N ILE A 19 6.60 3.45 -8.19
CA ILE A 19 5.95 4.39 -9.09
C ILE A 19 5.10 3.63 -10.11
N GLU A 20 5.66 2.56 -10.68
CA GLU A 20 4.92 1.74 -11.63
C GLU A 20 3.67 1.13 -11.00
N LEU A 21 3.80 0.57 -9.80
CA LEU A 21 2.66 0.02 -9.07
C LEU A 21 1.58 1.08 -8.85
N PHE A 22 1.99 2.27 -8.41
CA PHE A 22 1.06 3.36 -8.12
C PHE A 22 0.32 3.80 -9.38
N GLU A 23 1.03 3.94 -10.50
CA GLU A 23 0.41 4.36 -11.76
C GLU A 23 -0.57 3.31 -12.26
N ARG A 24 -0.23 2.04 -12.17
CA ARG A 24 -1.13 0.95 -12.58
C ARG A 24 -2.34 0.87 -11.67
N ALA A 25 -2.14 0.95 -10.35
CA ALA A 25 -3.25 0.95 -9.40
C ALA A 25 -4.18 2.16 -9.62
N ALA A 26 -3.59 3.34 -9.83
CA ALA A 26 -4.37 4.55 -10.07
C ALA A 26 -5.20 4.46 -11.34
N SER A 27 -4.72 3.73 -12.35
CA SER A 27 -5.45 3.59 -13.61
C SER A 27 -6.72 2.73 -13.47
N LEU A 28 -6.85 1.96 -12.39
CA LEU A 28 -8.00 1.08 -12.17
C LEU A 28 -9.17 1.78 -11.47
N SER A 29 -8.94 2.96 -10.91
CA SER A 29 -9.92 3.62 -10.06
C SER A 29 -9.81 5.14 -10.20
N ASP A 30 -10.76 5.85 -9.60
CA ASP A 30 -10.77 7.32 -9.64
C ASP A 30 -9.73 7.93 -8.70
N LYS A 31 -9.41 7.25 -7.61
CA LYS A 31 -8.49 7.75 -6.58
C LYS A 31 -7.54 6.65 -6.15
N LEU A 32 -6.32 7.04 -5.77
CA LEU A 32 -5.34 6.13 -5.18
C LEU A 32 -5.07 6.54 -3.74
N LEU A 33 -5.33 5.63 -2.82
CA LEU A 33 -4.95 5.79 -1.42
C LEU A 33 -3.74 4.93 -1.12
N VAL A 34 -2.79 5.48 -0.37
CA VAL A 34 -1.59 4.75 0.03
C VAL A 34 -1.62 4.55 1.54
N ILE A 35 -1.54 3.29 1.98
CA ILE A 35 -1.35 2.96 3.39
C ILE A 35 0.16 2.92 3.63
N LEU A 36 0.64 3.81 4.50
CA LEU A 36 2.07 3.94 4.77
C LEU A 36 2.40 3.27 6.10
N ASN A 37 3.32 2.33 6.09
CA ASN A 37 3.73 1.63 7.30
C ASN A 37 4.42 2.58 8.27
N THR A 38 4.15 2.39 9.57
CA THR A 38 4.77 3.18 10.64
C THR A 38 6.24 2.82 10.79
N ASP A 39 6.98 3.67 11.51
CA ASP A 39 8.37 3.36 11.86
C ASP A 39 8.44 2.08 12.70
N GLN A 40 7.51 1.88 13.63
CA GLN A 40 7.48 0.66 14.44
C GLN A 40 7.27 -0.59 13.59
N PHE A 41 6.41 -0.50 12.57
CA PHE A 41 6.21 -1.61 11.64
C PHE A 41 7.53 -1.98 10.95
N LEU A 42 8.29 -0.97 10.50
CA LEU A 42 9.57 -1.20 9.82
C LEU A 42 10.65 -1.70 10.78
N ILE A 43 10.64 -1.22 12.02
CA ILE A 43 11.56 -1.71 13.06
C ILE A 43 11.33 -3.21 13.27
N ASN A 44 10.09 -3.63 13.40
CA ASN A 44 9.74 -5.04 13.60
C ASN A 44 10.07 -5.89 12.37
N LYS A 45 9.97 -5.32 11.18
CA LYS A 45 10.19 -6.05 9.92
C LYS A 45 11.65 -6.14 9.53
N LYS A 46 12.42 -5.06 9.69
CA LYS A 46 13.79 -5.01 9.16
C LYS A 46 14.81 -4.32 10.08
N GLY A 47 14.45 -4.05 11.33
CA GLY A 47 15.36 -3.51 12.33
C GLY A 47 15.31 -2.01 12.49
N LYS A 48 15.27 -1.24 11.42
CA LYS A 48 15.12 0.21 11.48
C LYS A 48 14.64 0.74 10.13
N PRO A 49 13.93 1.87 10.10
CA PRO A 49 13.60 2.51 8.83
C PRO A 49 14.83 3.21 8.25
N PHE A 50 14.89 3.28 6.92
CA PHE A 50 15.90 4.09 6.22
C PHE A 50 15.55 5.57 6.35
N MET A 51 14.25 5.89 6.23
CA MET A 51 13.72 7.25 6.42
C MET A 51 12.57 7.21 7.42
N PRO A 52 12.46 8.24 8.30
CA PRO A 52 11.33 8.29 9.24
C PRO A 52 9.99 8.49 8.52
N PHE A 53 8.92 8.14 9.22
CA PHE A 53 7.56 8.18 8.68
C PHE A 53 7.23 9.52 8.02
N GLU A 54 7.54 10.64 8.68
CA GLU A 54 7.17 11.96 8.17
C GLU A 54 7.84 12.25 6.82
N GLU A 55 9.11 11.86 6.64
CA GLU A 55 9.78 12.04 5.36
C GLU A 55 9.16 11.17 4.28
N ARG A 56 8.88 9.91 4.60
CA ARG A 56 8.26 8.99 3.65
C ARG A 56 6.87 9.50 3.25
N LYS A 57 6.11 10.03 4.21
CA LYS A 57 4.79 10.59 3.95
C LYS A 57 4.85 11.77 3.00
N ILE A 58 5.80 12.67 3.20
CA ILE A 58 5.98 13.84 2.33
C ILE A 58 6.29 13.39 0.91
N ILE A 59 7.22 12.45 0.76
CA ILE A 59 7.63 11.96 -0.56
C ILE A 59 6.45 11.31 -1.29
N VAL A 60 5.76 10.40 -0.63
CA VAL A 60 4.63 9.68 -1.24
C VAL A 60 3.49 10.64 -1.55
N SER A 61 3.18 11.57 -0.64
CA SER A 61 2.11 12.56 -0.85
C SER A 61 2.38 13.49 -2.01
N SER A 62 3.63 13.66 -2.39
CA SER A 62 4.04 14.56 -3.47
C SER A 62 3.86 13.95 -4.85
N LEU A 63 3.60 12.66 -4.94
CA LEU A 63 3.39 12.00 -6.23
C LEU A 63 2.06 12.39 -6.83
N ARG A 64 2.07 12.70 -8.11
CA ARG A 64 0.89 13.20 -8.82
C ARG A 64 -0.31 12.26 -8.74
N VAL A 65 -0.07 10.94 -8.79
CA VAL A 65 -1.14 9.95 -8.83
C VAL A 65 -1.74 9.63 -7.46
N VAL A 66 -1.10 10.08 -6.38
CA VAL A 66 -1.55 9.79 -5.01
C VAL A 66 -2.60 10.81 -4.59
N TYR A 67 -3.79 10.32 -4.22
CA TYR A 67 -4.87 11.17 -3.72
C TYR A 67 -4.65 11.49 -2.24
N ASP A 68 -4.34 10.47 -1.43
CA ASP A 68 -4.12 10.67 0.00
C ASP A 68 -3.24 9.55 0.56
N VAL A 69 -2.58 9.84 1.68
CA VAL A 69 -1.73 8.88 2.40
C VAL A 69 -2.29 8.68 3.80
N ILE A 70 -2.48 7.43 4.17
CA ILE A 70 -3.04 7.04 5.45
C ILE A 70 -1.98 6.24 6.21
N GLY A 71 -1.65 6.69 7.43
CA GLY A 71 -0.75 5.93 8.28
C GLY A 71 -1.41 4.64 8.74
N CYS A 72 -0.65 3.54 8.71
CA CYS A 72 -1.15 2.25 9.15
C CYS A 72 -1.52 2.31 10.64
N VAL A 73 -2.72 1.86 10.99
CA VAL A 73 -3.21 1.85 12.38
C VAL A 73 -3.02 0.50 13.05
N ASP A 74 -2.62 -0.51 12.29
CA ASP A 74 -2.40 -1.85 12.82
C ASP A 74 -1.14 -1.90 13.67
N GLU A 75 -1.18 -2.71 14.72
CA GLU A 75 -0.02 -2.94 15.59
C GLU A 75 0.68 -4.26 15.29
N ASP A 76 0.05 -5.12 14.48
CA ASP A 76 0.67 -6.34 13.98
C ASP A 76 1.33 -6.08 12.62
N GLN A 77 1.77 -7.11 11.93
CA GLN A 77 2.46 -6.95 10.65
C GLN A 77 1.49 -7.01 9.46
N THR A 78 0.23 -6.60 9.68
CA THR A 78 -0.80 -6.56 8.64
C THR A 78 -1.32 -5.14 8.46
N VAL A 79 -2.21 -4.95 7.48
CA VAL A 79 -2.94 -3.69 7.29
C VAL A 79 -4.46 -3.91 7.40
N CYS A 80 -4.87 -4.98 8.07
CA CYS A 80 -6.27 -5.38 8.15
C CYS A 80 -7.17 -4.31 8.80
N GLU A 81 -6.75 -3.77 9.93
CA GLU A 81 -7.54 -2.74 10.61
C GLU A 81 -7.56 -1.44 9.82
N THR A 82 -6.47 -1.12 9.12
CA THR A 82 -6.41 0.05 8.26
C THR A 82 -7.38 -0.09 7.09
N LEU A 83 -7.49 -1.30 6.52
CA LEU A 83 -8.48 -1.57 5.48
C LEU A 83 -9.91 -1.39 6.00
N ARG A 84 -10.19 -1.82 7.22
CA ARG A 84 -11.49 -1.60 7.86
C ARG A 84 -11.78 -0.11 8.02
N PHE A 85 -10.78 0.64 8.47
CA PHE A 85 -10.90 2.10 8.61
C PHE A 85 -11.25 2.74 7.27
N ILE A 86 -10.57 2.37 6.21
CA ILE A 86 -10.85 2.91 4.88
C ILE A 86 -12.26 2.53 4.42
N SER A 87 -12.66 1.29 4.66
CA SER A 87 -14.00 0.82 4.30
C SER A 87 -15.10 1.62 4.98
N GLU A 88 -14.87 2.02 6.23
CA GLU A 88 -15.86 2.77 7.01
C GLU A 88 -15.88 4.26 6.70
N ASN A 89 -14.77 4.83 6.25
CA ASN A 89 -14.60 6.28 6.12
C ASN A 89 -14.53 6.79 4.69
N TYR A 90 -14.46 5.93 3.69
CA TYR A 90 -14.42 6.30 2.28
C TYR A 90 -15.50 5.54 1.53
N ASP A 91 -16.26 6.26 0.73
CA ASP A 91 -17.32 5.66 -0.08
C ASP A 91 -16.79 5.16 -1.42
N GLY A 92 -17.52 4.21 -2.02
CA GLY A 92 -17.26 3.74 -3.36
C GLY A 92 -16.66 2.34 -3.42
N VAL A 93 -16.50 1.86 -4.64
CA VAL A 93 -15.89 0.56 -4.92
C VAL A 93 -14.40 0.63 -4.59
N LYS A 94 -13.90 -0.39 -3.92
CA LYS A 94 -12.50 -0.40 -3.46
C LYS A 94 -11.75 -1.62 -3.98
N ARG A 95 -10.48 -1.40 -4.34
CA ARG A 95 -9.55 -2.44 -4.78
C ARG A 95 -8.28 -2.34 -3.96
N PHE A 96 -7.85 -3.47 -3.41
CA PHE A 96 -6.57 -3.55 -2.70
C PHE A 96 -5.54 -4.14 -3.65
N CYS A 97 -4.59 -3.33 -4.07
CA CYS A 97 -3.70 -3.63 -5.19
C CYS A 97 -2.33 -4.07 -4.71
N ASN A 98 -1.81 -5.15 -5.30
CA ASN A 98 -0.52 -5.74 -4.96
C ASN A 98 0.37 -5.81 -6.19
N GLY A 99 1.69 -5.73 -5.96
CA GLY A 99 2.67 -5.68 -7.03
C GLY A 99 2.89 -7.01 -7.76
N GLY A 100 3.77 -6.94 -8.76
CA GLY A 100 4.00 -8.04 -9.70
C GLY A 100 4.67 -9.27 -9.12
N ASP A 101 5.35 -9.14 -7.99
CA ASP A 101 5.96 -10.28 -7.31
C ASP A 101 4.97 -11.05 -6.44
N ARG A 102 3.72 -10.59 -6.36
CA ARG A 102 2.66 -11.25 -5.63
C ARG A 102 1.51 -11.54 -6.60
N THR A 103 1.39 -12.80 -7.00
CA THR A 103 0.35 -13.22 -7.95
C THR A 103 -0.90 -13.74 -7.28
N SER A 104 -0.81 -14.11 -5.99
CA SER A 104 -1.94 -14.56 -5.20
C SER A 104 -1.64 -14.28 -3.73
N GLY A 105 -2.66 -13.87 -2.99
CA GLY A 105 -2.53 -13.58 -1.57
C GLY A 105 -3.53 -14.35 -0.72
N GLU A 106 -4.05 -15.44 -1.23
CA GLU A 106 -5.12 -16.20 -0.58
C GLU A 106 -4.81 -16.60 0.85
N ASN A 107 -3.53 -16.76 1.20
CA ASN A 107 -3.10 -17.14 2.53
C ASN A 107 -2.74 -15.96 3.42
N THR A 108 -2.96 -14.73 2.93
CA THR A 108 -2.68 -13.54 3.75
C THR A 108 -3.92 -13.11 4.53
N PRO A 109 -3.74 -12.53 5.73
CA PRO A 109 -4.88 -11.98 6.48
C PRO A 109 -5.61 -10.89 5.70
N GLU A 110 -4.90 -10.09 4.92
CA GLU A 110 -5.49 -9.00 4.13
C GLU A 110 -6.47 -9.53 3.08
N HIS A 111 -6.17 -10.66 2.46
CA HIS A 111 -7.06 -11.23 1.45
C HIS A 111 -8.44 -11.53 2.04
N LYS A 112 -8.46 -12.21 3.19
CA LYS A 112 -9.72 -12.55 3.87
C LYS A 112 -10.49 -11.30 4.28
N VAL A 113 -9.80 -10.31 4.83
CA VAL A 113 -10.44 -9.07 5.26
C VAL A 113 -11.02 -8.33 4.05
N CYS A 114 -10.32 -8.30 2.93
CA CYS A 114 -10.84 -7.70 1.71
C CYS A 114 -12.15 -8.36 1.28
N LEU A 115 -12.20 -9.70 1.27
CA LEU A 115 -13.42 -10.40 0.91
C LEU A 115 -14.56 -10.09 1.88
N ASP A 116 -14.28 -10.02 3.17
CA ASP A 116 -15.29 -9.71 4.18
C ASP A 116 -15.83 -8.28 4.04
N LEU A 117 -15.00 -7.34 3.61
CA LEU A 117 -15.37 -5.94 3.46
C LEU A 117 -15.88 -5.58 2.07
N GLY A 118 -15.88 -6.54 1.13
CA GLY A 118 -16.26 -6.26 -0.25
C GLY A 118 -15.21 -5.48 -1.02
N ILE A 119 -13.96 -5.55 -0.61
CA ILE A 119 -12.83 -4.95 -1.31
C ILE A 119 -12.25 -5.99 -2.26
N GLU A 120 -12.07 -5.63 -3.52
CA GLU A 120 -11.51 -6.55 -4.51
C GLU A 120 -9.99 -6.63 -4.37
N PRO A 121 -9.42 -7.80 -4.03
CA PRO A 121 -7.97 -7.94 -4.05
C PRO A 121 -7.48 -8.08 -5.49
N VAL A 122 -6.45 -7.30 -5.84
CA VAL A 122 -5.84 -7.30 -7.17
C VAL A 122 -4.37 -7.62 -7.01
N TYR A 123 -3.87 -8.57 -7.81
CA TYR A 123 -2.48 -9.03 -7.73
C TYR A 123 -1.79 -8.85 -9.07
N GLY A 124 -0.45 -8.84 -9.05
CA GLY A 124 0.33 -8.84 -10.26
C GLY A 124 0.41 -7.51 -11.00
N LEU A 125 0.23 -6.39 -10.32
CA LEU A 125 0.32 -5.08 -10.96
C LEU A 125 1.78 -4.63 -11.10
N GLY A 126 2.27 -4.61 -12.34
CA GLY A 126 3.62 -4.19 -12.63
C GLY A 126 4.66 -5.27 -12.34
N ASP A 127 5.86 -5.11 -12.87
CA ASP A 127 6.97 -6.03 -12.66
C ASP A 127 7.80 -5.58 -11.47
N LYS A 128 8.44 -6.53 -10.78
CA LYS A 128 9.38 -6.18 -9.73
C LYS A 128 10.71 -5.79 -10.37
N ILE A 129 10.87 -4.51 -10.67
CA ILE A 129 12.04 -3.97 -11.35
C ILE A 129 13.05 -3.33 -10.39
N GLN A 130 12.70 -3.24 -9.11
CA GLN A 130 13.58 -2.67 -8.08
C GLN A 130 13.09 -3.12 -6.71
N SER A 131 13.96 -3.02 -5.70
CA SER A 131 13.60 -3.34 -4.33
C SER A 131 14.30 -2.39 -3.37
N SER A 132 13.58 -1.93 -2.33
CA SER A 132 14.16 -1.07 -1.30
C SER A 132 15.33 -1.78 -0.59
N SER A 133 15.21 -3.09 -0.37
CA SER A 133 16.29 -3.84 0.28
C SER A 133 17.55 -3.94 -0.59
N TRP A 134 17.41 -3.86 -1.91
CA TRP A 134 18.57 -3.80 -2.80
C TRP A 134 19.28 -2.46 -2.70
N LEU A 135 18.51 -1.40 -2.50
CA LEU A 135 19.04 -0.03 -2.44
C LEU A 135 19.70 0.31 -1.11
N THR A 136 19.31 -0.37 -0.04
CA THR A 136 19.77 -0.05 1.31
C THR A 136 20.73 -1.07 1.91
N LYS A 137 21.28 -1.96 1.10
CA LYS A 137 22.26 -2.94 1.56
C LYS A 137 23.58 -2.30 1.98
#